data_29b78ffd950cd3f9ac574e6f98a6f748
#
_entry.id   29b78ffd950cd3f9ac574e6f98a6f748
#
_cell.length_a   1.000
_cell.length_b   1.000
_cell.length_c   1.000
_cell.angle_alpha   90.00
_cell.angle_beta   90.00
_cell.angle_gamma   90.00
#
_symmetry.space_group_name_H-M   'P 1'
#
loop_
_entity.id
_entity.type
_entity.pdbx_description
1 polymer ?
#
loop_
_entity_poly.entity_id
_entity_poly.type
_entity_poly.pdbx_seq_one_letter_code
_entity_poly.pdbx_strand_id
1 'polypeptide(L)'
;RAPSVPDPTGVSPSSSPGPTSADSPPMYGMIPPQPPARLPSGFQDRPREPRLSPDEDDPDHEMSYKEAEQEWEEILVAMDTFSQALGRDFQPLPADVAPPISTPFGPALQYRTHTIAVIWGFYYAMRLLLNRIHPSMPPAIMMAAGVCAPTTAGFAQIIGKILGGVYYPQRFNLEAGSLSPNLGSSLTDMSVPLFFAAVQYNDPTQRTWTISKLRDISRLTGWKSADAIAGGCEKAWIVAAKQGRGPPYQRSFETDRVREREQELEVSISIGSIGYPWPTTSMLM
;
A
#
# COMPACT_ATOMS: atom_id res chain seq x y z
N ARG A 1 -29.89 -7.27 -70.34
CA ARG A 1 -29.54 -6.01 -71.09
C ARG A 1 -28.60 -5.17 -70.24
N ALA A 2 -27.31 -5.25 -70.47
CA ALA A 2 -26.35 -4.17 -70.31
C ALA A 2 -26.53 -3.22 -71.50
N PRO A 3 -26.08 -2.04 -71.52
CA PRO A 3 -24.69 -1.56 -71.47
C PRO A 3 -24.59 -0.20 -70.71
N SER A 4 -23.51 0.48 -70.52
CA SER A 4 -22.15 0.60 -71.06
C SER A 4 -21.40 1.64 -70.27
N VAL A 5 -20.10 1.47 -70.19
CA VAL A 5 -19.08 2.43 -69.76
C VAL A 5 -19.01 3.66 -70.70
N PRO A 6 -18.55 4.82 -70.23
CA PRO A 6 -17.22 5.27 -70.66
C PRO A 6 -16.33 5.89 -69.56
N ASP A 7 -15.09 5.57 -69.58
CA ASP A 7 -13.90 6.32 -69.25
C ASP A 7 -13.62 7.34 -70.40
N PRO A 8 -12.70 8.32 -70.32
CA PRO A 8 -11.64 8.60 -69.36
C PRO A 8 -11.30 10.10 -69.09
N THR A 9 -10.20 10.30 -68.40
CA THR A 9 -9.23 11.42 -68.46
C THR A 9 -9.31 12.52 -67.39
N GLY A 10 -8.16 12.65 -66.73
CA GLY A 10 -7.71 13.95 -66.33
C GLY A 10 -7.03 14.08 -64.95
N VAL A 11 -5.78 13.71 -64.89
CA VAL A 11 -4.65 14.57 -64.48
C VAL A 11 -4.39 14.87 -63.02
N SER A 12 -3.22 14.39 -62.59
CA SER A 12 -2.16 15.02 -61.80
C SER A 12 -2.12 14.84 -60.30
N PRO A 13 -0.93 14.64 -59.75
CA PRO A 13 -0.70 14.06 -58.44
C PRO A 13 -0.70 15.12 -57.37
N SER A 14 -1.53 14.91 -56.38
CA SER A 14 -1.47 15.66 -55.13
C SER A 14 -0.78 14.79 -54.12
N SER A 15 0.30 15.28 -53.58
CA SER A 15 1.15 14.73 -52.54
C SER A 15 0.35 14.18 -51.34
N SER A 16 0.43 12.88 -51.12
CA SER A 16 -0.05 12.24 -49.91
C SER A 16 0.81 12.70 -48.75
N PRO A 17 0.24 13.17 -47.64
CA PRO A 17 0.96 13.23 -46.37
C PRO A 17 1.18 11.78 -45.89
N GLY A 18 2.41 11.44 -45.53
CA GLY A 18 2.78 10.14 -44.97
C GLY A 18 1.96 9.78 -43.74
N PRO A 19 1.77 8.49 -43.44
CA PRO A 19 1.01 8.06 -42.28
C PRO A 19 1.69 8.56 -41.02
N THR A 20 1.02 9.43 -40.30
CA THR A 20 1.35 9.75 -38.91
C THR A 20 1.28 8.47 -38.06
N SER A 21 2.31 8.19 -37.30
CA SER A 21 2.56 6.99 -36.49
C SER A 21 1.58 6.79 -35.31
N ALA A 22 0.29 7.12 -35.49
CA ALA A 22 -0.74 7.07 -34.46
C ALA A 22 -1.63 5.80 -34.50
N ASP A 23 -1.49 4.98 -35.55
CA ASP A 23 -2.41 3.85 -35.81
C ASP A 23 -1.77 2.45 -35.62
N SER A 24 -0.73 2.34 -34.83
CA SER A 24 -0.27 1.00 -34.41
C SER A 24 -1.13 0.52 -33.22
N PRO A 25 -1.75 -0.67 -33.31
CA PRO A 25 -2.51 -1.22 -32.19
C PRO A 25 -1.57 -1.35 -31.00
N PRO A 26 -2.03 -0.98 -29.77
CA PRO A 26 -1.20 -1.08 -28.57
C PRO A 26 -0.80 -2.54 -28.38
N MET A 27 0.51 -2.79 -28.26
CA MET A 27 1.01 -4.08 -27.84
C MET A 27 0.44 -4.38 -26.43
N TYR A 28 -0.03 -5.59 -26.25
CA TYR A 28 -0.63 -6.04 -25.00
C TYR A 28 0.30 -5.73 -23.81
N GLY A 29 -0.16 -4.87 -22.91
CA GLY A 29 0.60 -4.45 -21.72
C GLY A 29 1.30 -3.08 -21.80
N MET A 30 1.28 -2.38 -22.93
CA MET A 30 1.75 -0.99 -23.00
C MET A 30 0.56 -0.04 -22.91
N ILE A 31 0.49 0.71 -21.81
CA ILE A 31 -0.44 1.83 -21.68
C ILE A 31 0.07 2.94 -22.63
N PRO A 32 -0.74 3.43 -23.59
CA PRO A 32 -0.34 4.58 -24.40
C PRO A 32 -0.01 5.77 -23.48
N PRO A 33 0.96 6.61 -23.83
CA PRO A 33 1.28 7.79 -23.04
C PRO A 33 0.03 8.65 -22.91
N GLN A 34 -0.57 8.63 -21.72
CA GLN A 34 -1.69 9.51 -21.41
C GLN A 34 -1.16 10.95 -21.29
N PRO A 35 -1.89 11.95 -21.79
CA PRO A 35 -1.54 13.33 -21.48
C PRO A 35 -1.49 13.48 -19.94
N PRO A 36 -0.55 14.27 -19.41
CA PRO A 36 -0.39 14.41 -17.97
C PRO A 36 -1.75 14.75 -17.36
N ALA A 37 -2.21 13.88 -16.47
CA ALA A 37 -3.46 14.09 -15.75
C ALA A 37 -3.36 15.44 -15.05
N ARG A 38 -4.30 16.32 -15.29
CA ARG A 38 -4.40 17.57 -14.53
C ARG A 38 -4.77 17.18 -13.11
N LEU A 39 -3.80 17.29 -12.21
CA LEU A 39 -4.04 17.13 -10.80
C LEU A 39 -5.11 18.13 -10.34
N PRO A 40 -6.03 17.73 -9.44
CA PRO A 40 -6.93 18.68 -8.79
C PRO A 40 -6.14 19.87 -8.24
N SER A 41 -6.74 21.03 -8.24
CA SER A 41 -6.05 22.30 -7.89
C SER A 41 -5.32 22.29 -6.54
N GLY A 42 -5.72 21.45 -5.60
CA GLY A 42 -5.03 21.25 -4.32
C GLY A 42 -3.70 20.49 -4.41
N PHE A 43 -3.38 19.87 -5.55
CA PHE A 43 -2.12 19.14 -5.78
C PHE A 43 -1.18 19.83 -6.78
N GLN A 44 -1.51 21.05 -7.21
CA GLN A 44 -0.61 21.83 -8.05
C GLN A 44 0.48 22.43 -7.16
N ASP A 45 1.74 22.16 -7.50
CA ASP A 45 2.86 22.83 -6.86
C ASP A 45 2.70 24.34 -7.02
N ARG A 46 2.38 25.04 -5.94
CA ARG A 46 2.55 26.49 -5.90
C ARG A 46 4.05 26.78 -6.04
N PRO A 47 4.43 27.77 -6.88
CA PRO A 47 5.82 28.19 -6.94
C PRO A 47 6.32 28.44 -5.51
N ARG A 48 7.35 27.70 -5.10
CA ARG A 48 7.99 27.92 -3.79
C ARG A 48 8.66 29.29 -3.84
N GLU A 49 8.02 30.25 -3.24
CA GLU A 49 8.73 31.47 -2.85
C GLU A 49 9.79 31.12 -1.79
N PRO A 50 10.98 31.76 -1.82
CA PRO A 50 12.03 31.49 -0.83
C PRO A 50 11.48 31.83 0.55
N ARG A 51 11.42 30.83 1.44
CA ARG A 51 11.03 31.01 2.84
C ARG A 51 12.06 31.94 3.51
N LEU A 52 11.64 33.14 3.77
CA LEU A 52 12.24 33.99 4.79
C LEU A 52 11.87 33.40 6.17
N SER A 53 12.78 33.55 7.11
CA SER A 53 12.89 32.95 8.46
C SER A 53 11.59 32.63 9.23
N PRO A 54 11.65 31.69 10.22
CA PRO A 54 10.46 31.15 10.91
C PRO A 54 9.90 32.01 12.05
N ASP A 55 10.19 33.31 12.13
CA ASP A 55 9.93 34.14 13.29
C ASP A 55 9.00 35.36 13.04
N GLU A 56 8.06 35.25 12.13
CA GLU A 56 6.98 36.22 12.04
C GLU A 56 5.64 35.49 12.11
N ASP A 57 4.79 35.88 13.06
CA ASP A 57 3.38 35.49 13.20
C ASP A 57 2.65 35.81 11.89
N ASP A 58 2.70 34.91 10.94
CA ASP A 58 2.03 35.01 9.66
C ASP A 58 0.55 34.69 9.86
N PRO A 59 -0.35 35.68 9.75
CA PRO A 59 -1.80 35.45 9.91
C PRO A 59 -2.35 34.45 8.89
N ASP A 60 -1.69 34.30 7.73
CA ASP A 60 -2.05 33.29 6.73
C ASP A 60 -1.75 31.86 7.20
N HIS A 61 -0.73 31.69 8.06
CA HIS A 61 -0.38 30.38 8.62
C HIS A 61 -1.40 29.93 9.70
N GLU A 62 -1.91 30.84 10.50
CA GLU A 62 -2.92 30.55 11.52
C GLU A 62 -4.28 30.22 10.89
N MET A 63 -4.67 30.93 9.83
CA MET A 63 -5.88 30.63 9.06
C MET A 63 -5.77 29.26 8.37
N SER A 64 -4.63 28.97 7.76
CA SER A 64 -4.38 27.64 7.13
C SER A 64 -4.45 26.47 8.12
N TYR A 65 -3.99 26.66 9.36
CA TYR A 65 -4.12 25.62 10.39
C TYR A 65 -5.57 25.36 10.79
N LYS A 66 -6.36 26.42 10.99
CA LYS A 66 -7.79 26.31 11.34
C LYS A 66 -8.61 25.67 10.21
N GLU A 67 -8.30 26.01 8.98
CA GLU A 67 -8.93 25.38 7.81
C GLU A 67 -8.60 23.89 7.75
N ALA A 68 -7.34 23.51 7.96
CA ALA A 68 -6.94 22.11 7.97
C ALA A 68 -7.57 21.32 9.15
N GLU A 69 -7.74 21.94 10.30
CA GLU A 69 -8.41 21.34 11.45
C GLU A 69 -9.90 21.13 11.16
N GLN A 70 -10.56 22.13 10.57
CA GLN A 70 -11.97 22.02 10.16
C GLN A 70 -12.15 20.90 9.11
N GLU A 71 -11.30 20.84 8.09
CA GLU A 71 -11.35 19.75 7.08
C GLU A 71 -11.17 18.39 7.74
N TRP A 72 -10.24 18.28 8.69
CA TRP A 72 -10.03 17.05 9.45
C TRP A 72 -11.30 16.63 10.23
N GLU A 73 -11.97 17.57 10.90
CA GLU A 73 -13.21 17.31 11.61
C GLU A 73 -14.35 16.90 10.65
N GLU A 74 -14.47 17.55 9.49
CA GLU A 74 -15.46 17.19 8.46
C GLU A 74 -15.27 15.76 7.96
N ILE A 75 -14.01 15.35 7.72
CA ILE A 75 -13.67 13.98 7.34
C ILE A 75 -14.04 13.00 8.46
N LEU A 76 -13.75 13.36 9.70
CA LEU A 76 -14.11 12.53 10.87
C LEU A 76 -15.62 12.29 10.97
N VAL A 77 -16.42 13.36 10.82
CA VAL A 77 -17.88 13.30 10.83
C VAL A 77 -18.40 12.45 9.66
N ALA A 78 -17.81 12.59 8.48
CA ALA A 78 -18.18 11.78 7.32
C ALA A 78 -17.91 10.29 7.55
N MET A 79 -16.77 9.95 8.16
CA MET A 79 -16.44 8.57 8.53
C MET A 79 -17.41 8.01 9.58
N ASP A 80 -17.76 8.78 10.57
CA ASP A 80 -18.74 8.36 11.59
C ASP A 80 -20.13 8.14 10.98
N THR A 81 -20.55 9.04 10.10
CA THR A 81 -21.81 8.92 9.34
C THR A 81 -21.80 7.66 8.47
N PHE A 82 -20.71 7.38 7.78
CA PHE A 82 -20.53 6.15 6.99
C PHE A 82 -20.71 4.91 7.86
N SER A 83 -20.03 4.83 9.00
CA SER A 83 -20.10 3.67 9.87
C SER A 83 -21.50 3.43 10.45
N GLN A 84 -22.25 4.51 10.74
CA GLN A 84 -23.61 4.46 11.23
C GLN A 84 -24.62 4.05 10.14
N ALA A 85 -24.34 4.43 8.88
CA ALA A 85 -25.18 4.05 7.75
C ALA A 85 -25.06 2.57 7.37
N LEU A 86 -23.97 1.89 7.80
CA LEU A 86 -23.81 0.46 7.62
C LEU A 86 -24.80 -0.29 8.51
N GLY A 87 -25.77 -0.98 7.90
CA GLY A 87 -26.82 -1.72 8.61
C GLY A 87 -26.32 -2.97 9.34
N ARG A 88 -27.26 -3.72 9.91
CA ARG A 88 -26.97 -4.94 10.69
C ARG A 88 -26.19 -6.00 9.93
N ASP A 89 -26.35 -6.07 8.62
CA ASP A 89 -25.67 -7.05 7.78
C ASP A 89 -24.15 -6.83 7.68
N PHE A 90 -23.70 -5.63 8.02
CA PHE A 90 -22.29 -5.27 8.07
C PHE A 90 -21.67 -5.47 9.46
N GLN A 91 -22.45 -5.80 10.47
CA GLN A 91 -21.92 -6.03 11.81
C GLN A 91 -21.22 -7.40 11.92
N PRO A 92 -20.27 -7.56 12.87
CA PRO A 92 -19.66 -8.85 13.15
C PRO A 92 -20.72 -9.89 13.53
N LEU A 93 -20.49 -11.11 13.10
CA LEU A 93 -21.35 -12.23 13.43
C LEU A 93 -21.23 -12.54 14.94
N PRO A 94 -22.36 -12.81 15.62
CA PRO A 94 -22.33 -13.18 17.02
C PRO A 94 -21.79 -14.61 17.19
N ALA A 95 -21.36 -14.95 18.41
CA ALA A 95 -20.67 -16.22 18.72
C ALA A 95 -21.54 -17.47 18.53
N ASP A 96 -22.86 -17.34 18.56
CA ASP A 96 -23.81 -18.43 18.28
C ASP A 96 -23.92 -18.76 16.77
N VAL A 97 -23.60 -17.79 15.90
CA VAL A 97 -23.61 -17.97 14.44
C VAL A 97 -22.22 -18.36 13.92
N ALA A 98 -21.17 -17.78 14.48
CA ALA A 98 -19.78 -18.03 14.08
C ALA A 98 -18.95 -18.41 15.31
N PRO A 99 -18.46 -19.67 15.39
CA PRO A 99 -17.62 -20.10 16.52
C PRO A 99 -16.40 -19.19 16.69
N PRO A 100 -16.05 -18.82 17.94
CA PRO A 100 -14.95 -17.89 18.19
C PRO A 100 -13.60 -18.48 17.76
N ILE A 101 -12.83 -17.69 17.02
CA ILE A 101 -11.47 -17.99 16.63
C ILE A 101 -10.53 -17.21 17.55
N SER A 102 -9.62 -17.89 18.24
CA SER A 102 -8.65 -17.24 19.12
C SER A 102 -7.51 -16.62 18.29
N THR A 103 -7.16 -15.37 18.60
CA THR A 103 -6.02 -14.65 18.01
C THR A 103 -5.23 -13.94 19.11
N PRO A 104 -3.99 -13.48 18.83
CA PRO A 104 -3.25 -12.65 19.79
C PRO A 104 -3.90 -11.32 20.12
N PHE A 105 -4.94 -10.95 19.39
CA PHE A 105 -5.72 -9.73 19.60
C PHE A 105 -7.01 -9.98 20.42
N GLY A 106 -7.25 -11.24 20.83
CA GLY A 106 -8.49 -11.72 21.39
C GLY A 106 -9.35 -12.44 20.35
N PRO A 107 -10.64 -12.65 20.60
CA PRO A 107 -11.54 -13.32 19.65
C PRO A 107 -11.59 -12.57 18.32
N ALA A 108 -11.46 -13.32 17.21
CA ALA A 108 -11.53 -12.76 15.88
C ALA A 108 -12.92 -12.19 15.58
N LEU A 109 -12.98 -11.14 14.77
CA LEU A 109 -14.21 -10.60 14.23
C LEU A 109 -14.52 -11.28 12.90
N GLN A 110 -15.61 -12.02 12.87
CA GLN A 110 -16.08 -12.72 11.68
C GLN A 110 -17.28 -11.97 11.08
N TYR A 111 -17.33 -11.88 9.76
CA TYR A 111 -18.39 -11.19 9.04
C TYR A 111 -19.07 -12.12 8.05
N ARG A 112 -20.24 -11.74 7.54
CA ARG A 112 -21.03 -12.53 6.58
C ARG A 112 -20.24 -12.81 5.29
N THR A 113 -19.43 -11.83 4.85
CA THR A 113 -18.56 -11.96 3.67
C THR A 113 -17.18 -11.39 3.97
N HIS A 114 -16.17 -11.88 3.25
CA HIS A 114 -14.81 -11.33 3.34
C HIS A 114 -14.75 -9.87 2.91
N THR A 115 -15.58 -9.48 1.92
CA THR A 115 -15.67 -8.08 1.46
C THR A 115 -16.11 -7.12 2.59
N ILE A 116 -17.06 -7.53 3.42
CA ILE A 116 -17.48 -6.74 4.59
C ILE A 116 -16.32 -6.59 5.58
N ALA A 117 -15.56 -7.66 5.80
CA ALA A 117 -14.36 -7.60 6.63
C ALA A 117 -13.32 -6.61 6.09
N VAL A 118 -13.10 -6.59 4.76
CA VAL A 118 -12.22 -5.63 4.09
C VAL A 118 -12.71 -4.20 4.27
N ILE A 119 -14.01 -3.93 4.11
CA ILE A 119 -14.59 -2.60 4.33
C ILE A 119 -14.28 -2.10 5.74
N TRP A 120 -14.51 -2.92 6.76
CA TRP A 120 -14.19 -2.56 8.15
C TRP A 120 -12.69 -2.45 8.38
N GLY A 121 -11.87 -3.30 7.77
CA GLY A 121 -10.41 -3.22 7.83
C GLY A 121 -9.91 -1.86 7.35
N PHE A 122 -10.37 -1.40 6.18
CA PHE A 122 -10.03 -0.08 5.64
C PHE A 122 -10.63 1.06 6.47
N TYR A 123 -11.87 0.93 6.94
CA TYR A 123 -12.47 1.94 7.81
C TYR A 123 -11.59 2.21 9.04
N TYR A 124 -11.17 1.16 9.77
CA TYR A 124 -10.32 1.33 10.94
C TYR A 124 -8.90 1.79 10.58
N ALA A 125 -8.37 1.37 9.44
CA ALA A 125 -7.09 1.89 8.95
C ALA A 125 -7.17 3.39 8.62
N MET A 126 -8.24 3.84 7.99
CA MET A 126 -8.46 5.26 7.72
C MET A 126 -8.64 6.06 9.01
N ARG A 127 -9.39 5.55 10.01
CA ARG A 127 -9.47 6.19 11.34
C ARG A 127 -8.08 6.33 11.98
N LEU A 128 -7.25 5.31 11.83
CA LEU A 128 -5.89 5.30 12.33
C LEU A 128 -5.01 6.32 11.61
N LEU A 129 -5.11 6.40 10.29
CA LEU A 129 -4.40 7.37 9.46
C LEU A 129 -4.86 8.80 9.72
N LEU A 130 -6.17 9.03 9.83
CA LEU A 130 -6.73 10.35 10.09
C LEU A 130 -6.16 10.95 11.39
N ASN A 131 -5.98 10.13 12.44
CA ASN A 131 -5.30 10.58 13.65
C ASN A 131 -3.83 10.94 13.43
N ARG A 132 -3.12 10.26 12.50
CA ARG A 132 -1.71 10.53 12.21
C ARG A 132 -1.49 11.78 11.36
N ILE A 133 -2.48 12.18 10.59
CA ILE A 133 -2.42 13.36 9.72
C ILE A 133 -3.12 14.57 10.34
N HIS A 134 -3.55 14.50 11.61
CA HIS A 134 -4.10 15.64 12.30
C HIS A 134 -3.12 16.83 12.23
N PRO A 135 -3.57 18.07 12.01
CA PRO A 135 -2.69 19.23 11.84
C PRO A 135 -1.69 19.45 12.97
N SER A 136 -2.03 19.05 14.21
CA SER A 136 -1.11 19.13 15.36
C SER A 136 -0.06 18.03 15.42
N MET A 137 -0.08 17.05 14.50
CA MET A 137 0.84 15.93 14.54
C MET A 137 2.17 16.28 13.86
N PRO A 138 3.29 15.64 14.28
CA PRO A 138 4.56 15.81 13.58
C PRO A 138 4.44 15.40 12.11
N PRO A 139 5.10 16.13 11.19
CA PRO A 139 4.99 15.84 9.74
C PRO A 139 5.60 14.49 9.34
N ALA A 140 6.49 13.93 10.16
CA ALA A 140 7.06 12.62 9.94
C ALA A 140 6.07 11.52 10.35
N ILE A 141 5.51 10.80 9.39
CA ILE A 141 4.42 9.82 9.58
C ILE A 141 4.74 8.74 10.63
N MET A 142 6.00 8.33 10.76
CA MET A 142 6.44 7.35 11.76
C MET A 142 6.52 7.95 13.17
N MET A 143 6.77 9.24 13.27
CA MET A 143 6.69 9.96 14.56
C MET A 143 5.24 10.15 14.98
N ALA A 144 4.39 10.60 14.05
CA ALA A 144 2.94 10.71 14.25
C ALA A 144 2.34 9.37 14.69
N ALA A 145 2.73 8.25 14.05
CA ALA A 145 2.30 6.92 14.45
C ALA A 145 2.67 6.58 15.91
N GLY A 146 3.86 6.97 16.36
CA GLY A 146 4.28 6.79 17.76
C GLY A 146 3.48 7.65 18.74
N VAL A 147 3.23 8.92 18.39
CA VAL A 147 2.46 9.86 19.21
C VAL A 147 1.00 9.43 19.33
N CYS A 148 0.37 9.00 18.22
CA CYS A 148 -1.03 8.57 18.19
C CYS A 148 -1.24 7.12 18.69
N ALA A 149 -0.18 6.34 18.92
CA ALA A 149 -0.32 4.93 19.27
C ALA A 149 -1.25 4.68 20.48
N PRO A 150 -1.21 5.45 21.59
CA PRO A 150 -2.11 5.23 22.72
C PRO A 150 -3.59 5.44 22.35
N THR A 151 -3.90 6.48 21.58
CA THR A 151 -5.29 6.83 21.21
C THR A 151 -5.85 5.93 20.11
N THR A 152 -4.99 5.39 19.25
CA THR A 152 -5.37 4.54 18.12
C THR A 152 -5.18 3.04 18.38
N ALA A 153 -4.71 2.65 19.57
CA ALA A 153 -4.48 1.25 19.92
C ALA A 153 -5.72 0.37 19.71
N GLY A 154 -6.91 0.86 20.06
CA GLY A 154 -8.18 0.16 19.86
C GLY A 154 -8.43 -0.19 18.39
N PHE A 155 -8.21 0.75 17.48
CA PHE A 155 -8.38 0.51 16.04
C PHE A 155 -7.38 -0.51 15.51
N ALA A 156 -6.12 -0.44 15.95
CA ALA A 156 -5.10 -1.41 15.56
C ALA A 156 -5.44 -2.84 16.04
N GLN A 157 -5.95 -2.99 17.26
CA GLN A 157 -6.41 -4.29 17.78
C GLN A 157 -7.59 -4.83 16.97
N ILE A 158 -8.54 -3.99 16.60
CA ILE A 158 -9.70 -4.38 15.79
C ILE A 158 -9.25 -4.88 14.41
N ILE A 159 -8.30 -4.21 13.74
CA ILE A 159 -7.77 -4.66 12.46
C ILE A 159 -7.15 -6.06 12.57
N GLY A 160 -6.39 -6.33 13.62
CA GLY A 160 -5.85 -7.67 13.89
C GLY A 160 -6.94 -8.72 14.08
N LYS A 161 -8.02 -8.40 14.82
CA LYS A 161 -9.18 -9.28 14.99
C LYS A 161 -9.91 -9.55 13.67
N ILE A 162 -10.08 -8.53 12.82
CA ILE A 162 -10.72 -8.66 11.51
C ILE A 162 -9.92 -9.61 10.62
N LEU A 163 -8.61 -9.40 10.49
CA LEU A 163 -7.78 -10.29 9.69
C LEU A 163 -7.78 -11.73 10.25
N GLY A 164 -7.82 -11.88 11.57
CA GLY A 164 -7.98 -13.19 12.22
C GLY A 164 -9.26 -13.92 11.79
N GLY A 165 -10.34 -13.17 11.51
CA GLY A 165 -11.59 -13.73 11.01
C GLY A 165 -11.60 -14.03 9.51
N VAL A 166 -10.84 -13.27 8.71
CA VAL A 166 -10.66 -13.52 7.28
C VAL A 166 -9.69 -14.68 7.08
N TYR A 167 -8.56 -14.64 7.77
CA TYR A 167 -7.54 -15.67 7.72
C TYR A 167 -7.92 -16.84 8.62
N TYR A 168 -8.44 -17.89 7.99
CA TYR A 168 -8.93 -19.08 8.68
C TYR A 168 -8.20 -20.34 8.18
N PRO A 169 -7.13 -20.80 8.86
CA PRO A 169 -6.24 -21.85 8.35
C PRO A 169 -6.96 -23.14 7.95
N GLN A 170 -8.01 -23.54 8.69
CA GLN A 170 -8.74 -24.77 8.42
C GLN A 170 -9.55 -24.76 7.11
N ARG A 171 -9.73 -23.59 6.49
CA ARG A 171 -10.40 -23.44 5.20
C ARG A 171 -9.44 -23.50 4.01
N PHE A 172 -8.13 -23.46 4.27
CA PHE A 172 -7.13 -23.58 3.22
C PHE A 172 -6.80 -25.03 2.97
N ASN A 173 -7.50 -25.68 2.06
CA ASN A 173 -7.08 -26.96 1.56
C ASN A 173 -5.94 -26.76 0.57
N LEU A 174 -4.72 -26.67 1.10
CA LEU A 174 -3.50 -26.45 0.31
C LEU A 174 -3.21 -27.64 -0.63
N GLU A 175 -3.67 -28.83 -0.31
CA GLU A 175 -3.54 -30.03 -1.14
C GLU A 175 -4.47 -29.96 -2.35
N ALA A 176 -5.64 -29.34 -2.23
CA ALA A 176 -6.56 -29.14 -3.32
C ALA A 176 -6.21 -27.93 -4.22
N GLY A 177 -5.23 -27.13 -3.85
CA GLY A 177 -4.70 -26.03 -4.67
C GLY A 177 -5.67 -24.86 -4.93
N SER A 178 -6.79 -24.78 -4.23
CA SER A 178 -7.82 -23.79 -4.55
C SER A 178 -8.08 -22.79 -3.42
N LEU A 179 -7.36 -21.67 -3.46
CA LEU A 179 -7.80 -20.47 -2.79
C LEU A 179 -8.91 -19.82 -3.63
N SER A 180 -10.09 -19.55 -3.04
CA SER A 180 -11.12 -18.86 -3.81
C SER A 180 -10.64 -17.45 -4.18
N PRO A 181 -10.91 -16.95 -5.40
CA PRO A 181 -10.46 -15.61 -5.82
C PRO A 181 -10.88 -14.49 -4.85
N ASN A 182 -12.10 -14.58 -4.34
CA ASN A 182 -12.61 -13.59 -3.37
C ASN A 182 -11.81 -13.61 -2.04
N LEU A 183 -11.46 -14.78 -1.54
CA LEU A 183 -10.65 -14.88 -0.33
C LEU A 183 -9.22 -14.40 -0.59
N GLY A 184 -8.63 -14.75 -1.75
CA GLY A 184 -7.31 -14.29 -2.15
C GLY A 184 -7.23 -12.76 -2.23
N SER A 185 -8.20 -12.13 -2.91
CA SER A 185 -8.33 -10.67 -2.98
C SER A 185 -8.45 -10.05 -1.59
N SER A 186 -9.37 -10.57 -0.76
CA SER A 186 -9.58 -10.03 0.59
C SER A 186 -8.36 -10.14 1.48
N LEU A 187 -7.58 -11.21 1.37
CA LEU A 187 -6.32 -11.37 2.10
C LEU A 187 -5.28 -10.34 1.63
N THR A 188 -5.19 -10.13 0.32
CA THR A 188 -4.30 -9.13 -0.28
C THR A 188 -4.68 -7.73 0.18
N ASP A 189 -5.95 -7.37 0.10
CA ASP A 189 -6.46 -6.06 0.50
C ASP A 189 -6.21 -5.79 1.98
N MET A 190 -6.42 -6.77 2.86
CA MET A 190 -6.22 -6.65 4.31
C MET A 190 -4.76 -6.48 4.72
N SER A 191 -3.78 -6.74 3.85
CA SER A 191 -2.37 -6.54 4.17
C SER A 191 -2.02 -5.06 4.39
N VAL A 192 -2.71 -4.14 3.70
CA VAL A 192 -2.51 -2.69 3.83
C VAL A 192 -3.05 -2.17 5.18
N PRO A 193 -4.30 -2.42 5.58
CA PRO A 193 -4.78 -2.12 6.92
C PRO A 193 -3.89 -2.70 8.02
N LEU A 194 -3.46 -3.96 7.84
CA LEU A 194 -2.59 -4.62 8.81
C LEU A 194 -1.24 -3.90 8.96
N PHE A 195 -0.63 -3.42 7.87
CA PHE A 195 0.62 -2.65 7.94
C PHE A 195 0.48 -1.43 8.84
N PHE A 196 -0.56 -0.62 8.61
CA PHE A 196 -0.77 0.59 9.41
C PHE A 196 -1.06 0.30 10.88
N ALA A 197 -1.71 -0.81 11.19
CA ALA A 197 -1.92 -1.26 12.56
C ALA A 197 -0.63 -1.81 13.18
N ALA A 198 0.09 -2.64 12.44
CA ALA A 198 1.23 -3.41 12.93
C ALA A 198 2.42 -2.55 13.37
N VAL A 199 2.66 -1.40 12.72
CA VAL A 199 3.78 -0.52 13.08
C VAL A 199 3.73 -0.05 14.53
N GLN A 200 2.57 -0.10 15.18
CA GLN A 200 2.41 0.28 16.60
C GLN A 200 2.19 -0.92 17.54
N TYR A 201 2.25 -2.17 17.07
CA TYR A 201 2.16 -3.34 17.95
C TYR A 201 3.42 -3.46 18.81
N ASN A 202 3.21 -3.64 20.11
CA ASN A 202 4.28 -3.84 21.08
C ASN A 202 4.34 -5.28 21.62
N ASP A 203 3.24 -6.03 21.58
CA ASP A 203 3.18 -7.41 22.01
C ASP A 203 3.96 -8.32 21.04
N PRO A 204 4.93 -9.11 21.54
CA PRO A 204 5.73 -10.00 20.70
C PRO A 204 4.90 -11.05 19.96
N THR A 205 3.80 -11.52 20.57
CA THR A 205 2.92 -12.54 19.99
C THR A 205 2.15 -11.94 18.80
N GLN A 206 1.65 -10.69 18.94
CA GLN A 206 1.00 -9.97 17.86
C GLN A 206 1.96 -9.70 16.69
N ARG A 207 3.21 -9.30 16.99
CA ARG A 207 4.26 -9.08 15.99
C ARG A 207 4.59 -10.37 15.22
N THR A 208 4.83 -11.46 15.93
CA THR A 208 5.13 -12.76 15.30
C THR A 208 3.96 -13.23 14.44
N TRP A 209 2.75 -13.14 14.96
CA TRP A 209 1.53 -13.48 14.22
C TRP A 209 1.40 -12.65 12.94
N THR A 210 1.64 -11.35 13.03
CA THR A 210 1.56 -10.43 11.87
C THR A 210 2.51 -10.84 10.76
N ILE A 211 3.79 -11.08 11.09
CA ILE A 211 4.78 -11.50 10.09
C ILE A 211 4.40 -12.85 9.47
N SER A 212 3.97 -13.81 10.28
CA SER A 212 3.48 -15.10 9.78
C SER A 212 2.33 -14.92 8.79
N LYS A 213 1.33 -14.07 9.11
CA LYS A 213 0.16 -13.86 8.24
C LYS A 213 0.52 -13.16 6.92
N LEU A 214 1.37 -12.15 6.96
CA LEU A 214 1.84 -11.47 5.75
C LEU A 214 2.61 -12.41 4.82
N ARG A 215 3.46 -13.27 5.36
CA ARG A 215 4.16 -14.31 4.59
C ARG A 215 3.22 -15.36 4.02
N ASP A 216 2.23 -15.78 4.81
CA ASP A 216 1.20 -16.68 4.33
C ASP A 216 0.39 -16.06 3.20
N ILE A 217 0.03 -14.77 3.28
CA ILE A 217 -0.64 -14.05 2.20
C ILE A 217 0.23 -14.07 0.94
N SER A 218 1.53 -13.72 1.04
CA SER A 218 2.46 -13.77 -0.08
C SER A 218 2.50 -15.16 -0.73
N ARG A 219 2.60 -16.20 0.09
CA ARG A 219 2.69 -17.60 -0.38
C ARG A 219 1.39 -18.09 -1.01
N LEU A 220 0.24 -17.79 -0.40
CA LEU A 220 -1.08 -18.27 -0.82
C LEU A 220 -1.60 -17.55 -2.07
N THR A 221 -1.36 -16.24 -2.17
CA THR A 221 -1.90 -15.41 -3.26
C THR A 221 -0.88 -15.14 -4.37
N GLY A 222 0.40 -15.40 -4.13
CA GLY A 222 1.49 -15.01 -5.02
C GLY A 222 1.83 -13.51 -4.97
N TRP A 223 1.14 -12.72 -4.15
CA TRP A 223 1.35 -11.27 -4.05
C TRP A 223 2.56 -10.93 -3.17
N LYS A 224 3.72 -10.82 -3.80
CA LYS A 224 5.02 -10.63 -3.13
C LYS A 224 5.16 -9.32 -2.37
N SER A 225 4.33 -8.32 -2.64
CA SER A 225 4.30 -7.08 -1.85
C SER A 225 3.99 -7.32 -0.36
N ALA A 226 3.31 -8.43 -0.02
CA ALA A 226 3.08 -8.78 1.38
C ALA A 226 4.38 -9.12 2.14
N ASP A 227 5.38 -9.70 1.47
CA ASP A 227 6.72 -9.93 2.06
C ASP A 227 7.44 -8.59 2.31
N ALA A 228 7.33 -7.63 1.37
CA ALA A 228 7.87 -6.29 1.55
C ALA A 228 7.19 -5.55 2.71
N ILE A 229 5.87 -5.70 2.86
CA ILE A 229 5.10 -5.15 3.99
C ILE A 229 5.58 -5.77 5.31
N ALA A 230 5.81 -7.08 5.35
CA ALA A 230 6.35 -7.76 6.53
C ALA A 230 7.72 -7.17 6.93
N GLY A 231 8.63 -7.04 5.97
CA GLY A 231 9.93 -6.38 6.19
C GLY A 231 9.81 -4.93 6.65
N GLY A 232 8.82 -4.20 6.14
CA GLY A 232 8.48 -2.84 6.57
C GLY A 232 8.05 -2.77 8.03
N CYS A 233 7.21 -3.70 8.49
CA CYS A 233 6.81 -3.81 9.90
C CYS A 233 8.02 -4.09 10.80
N GLU A 234 8.85 -5.07 10.45
CA GLU A 234 10.06 -5.39 11.20
C GLU A 234 11.02 -4.21 11.30
N LYS A 235 11.23 -3.49 10.19
CA LYS A 235 12.04 -2.28 10.17
C LYS A 235 11.48 -1.20 11.08
N ALA A 236 10.17 -0.99 11.07
CA ALA A 236 9.50 -0.02 11.93
C ALA A 236 9.72 -0.34 13.42
N TRP A 237 9.57 -1.61 13.82
CA TRP A 237 9.80 -2.04 15.20
C TRP A 237 11.25 -1.90 15.64
N ILE A 238 12.21 -2.23 14.78
CA ILE A 238 13.65 -2.03 15.05
C ILE A 238 13.97 -0.54 15.26
N VAL A 239 13.43 0.33 14.40
CA VAL A 239 13.63 1.78 14.51
C VAL A 239 12.98 2.31 15.80
N ALA A 240 11.75 1.90 16.10
CA ALA A 240 11.07 2.30 17.33
C ALA A 240 11.84 1.85 18.59
N ALA A 241 12.36 0.62 18.60
CA ALA A 241 13.18 0.13 19.71
C ALA A 241 14.48 0.94 19.89
N LYS A 242 15.19 1.26 18.80
CA LYS A 242 16.40 2.10 18.83
C LYS A 242 16.13 3.51 19.37
N GLN A 243 14.92 4.00 19.18
CA GLN A 243 14.47 5.32 19.67
C GLN A 243 13.83 5.26 21.06
N GLY A 244 13.87 4.11 21.75
CA GLY A 244 13.25 3.93 23.06
C GLY A 244 11.72 3.97 23.06
N ARG A 245 11.07 3.84 21.87
CA ARG A 245 9.61 3.94 21.70
C ARG A 245 8.90 2.58 21.62
N GLY A 246 9.61 1.49 21.85
CA GLY A 246 9.05 0.15 21.83
C GLY A 246 10.02 -0.92 22.32
N PRO A 247 9.53 -2.15 22.57
CA PRO A 247 10.37 -3.25 23.01
C PRO A 247 11.36 -3.67 21.90
N PRO A 248 12.52 -4.24 22.28
CA PRO A 248 13.47 -4.80 21.32
C PRO A 248 12.79 -5.81 20.39
N TYR A 249 13.22 -5.81 19.13
CA TYR A 249 12.74 -6.77 18.14
C TYR A 249 13.92 -7.42 17.42
N GLN A 250 13.88 -8.74 17.35
CA GLN A 250 14.81 -9.53 16.55
C GLN A 250 14.08 -10.10 15.34
N ARG A 251 14.67 -9.95 14.17
CA ARG A 251 14.10 -10.47 12.91
C ARG A 251 14.00 -11.98 12.97
N SER A 252 13.00 -12.52 12.31
CA SER A 252 12.91 -13.96 12.11
C SER A 252 13.98 -14.44 11.14
N PHE A 253 14.55 -15.62 11.41
CA PHE A 253 15.67 -16.23 10.67
C PHE A 253 15.53 -16.27 9.14
N GLU A 254 14.32 -16.25 8.63
CA GLU A 254 14.06 -16.30 7.19
C GLU A 254 14.35 -14.96 6.49
N THR A 255 14.21 -13.86 7.21
CA THR A 255 14.55 -12.52 6.71
C THR A 255 16.06 -12.32 6.68
N ASP A 256 16.80 -12.97 7.58
CA ASP A 256 18.26 -12.89 7.61
C ASP A 256 18.87 -13.60 6.39
N ARG A 257 18.33 -14.75 5.97
CA ARG A 257 18.78 -15.46 4.75
C ARG A 257 18.53 -14.66 3.46
N VAL A 258 17.43 -13.90 3.39
CA VAL A 258 17.19 -13.03 2.22
C VAL A 258 18.17 -11.88 2.23
N ARG A 259 18.46 -11.29 3.39
CA ARG A 259 19.42 -10.20 3.53
C ARG A 259 20.87 -10.65 3.28
N GLU A 260 21.23 -11.84 3.73
CA GLU A 260 22.55 -12.43 3.41
C GLU A 260 22.73 -12.59 1.91
N ARG A 261 21.71 -13.09 1.19
CA ARG A 261 21.75 -13.18 -0.27
C ARG A 261 21.79 -11.82 -0.96
N GLU A 262 21.06 -10.82 -0.46
CA GLU A 262 21.10 -9.47 -0.99
C GLU A 262 22.47 -8.83 -0.77
N GLN A 263 23.08 -9.01 0.41
CA GLN A 263 24.43 -8.56 0.70
C GLN A 263 25.48 -9.29 -0.12
N GLU A 264 25.35 -10.60 -0.31
CA GLU A 264 26.23 -11.38 -1.19
C GLU A 264 26.13 -10.91 -2.64
N LEU A 265 24.92 -10.58 -3.12
CA LEU A 265 24.70 -10.01 -4.45
C LEU A 265 25.32 -8.62 -4.59
N GLU A 266 25.16 -7.73 -3.61
CA GLU A 266 25.76 -6.40 -3.61
C GLU A 266 27.28 -6.46 -3.58
N VAL A 267 27.86 -7.34 -2.77
CA VAL A 267 29.31 -7.58 -2.72
C VAL A 267 29.79 -8.15 -4.06
N SER A 268 29.05 -9.09 -4.65
CA SER A 268 29.39 -9.67 -5.95
C SER A 268 29.36 -8.64 -7.09
N ILE A 269 28.38 -7.74 -7.09
CA ILE A 269 28.29 -6.64 -8.06
C ILE A 269 29.42 -5.63 -7.83
N SER A 270 29.76 -5.34 -6.58
CA SER A 270 30.86 -4.43 -6.23
C SER A 270 32.21 -4.98 -6.64
N ILE A 271 32.45 -6.28 -6.46
CA ILE A 271 33.71 -6.95 -6.89
C ILE A 271 33.78 -7.06 -8.41
N GLY A 272 32.65 -7.30 -9.09
CA GLY A 272 32.59 -7.31 -10.57
C GLY A 272 32.83 -5.94 -11.21
N SER A 273 32.65 -4.84 -10.45
CA SER A 273 32.94 -3.47 -10.90
C SER A 273 34.37 -3.03 -10.71
N ILE A 274 35.20 -3.78 -9.98
CA ILE A 274 36.61 -3.50 -9.76
C ILE A 274 37.42 -4.35 -10.71
N GLY A 275 37.59 -3.84 -11.94
CA GLY A 275 38.79 -4.05 -12.73
C GLY A 275 38.90 -5.30 -13.60
N TYR A 276 38.57 -5.14 -14.86
CA TYR A 276 39.45 -5.69 -15.92
C TYR A 276 40.10 -4.51 -16.63
N PRO A 277 41.44 -4.30 -16.50
CA PRO A 277 42.17 -3.44 -17.41
C PRO A 277 42.21 -4.17 -18.75
N TRP A 278 41.65 -3.55 -19.77
CA TRP A 278 41.80 -4.01 -21.15
C TRP A 278 43.30 -4.08 -21.52
N PRO A 279 43.78 -5.19 -22.10
CA PRO A 279 45.11 -5.19 -22.62
C PRO A 279 45.20 -4.22 -23.80
N THR A 280 45.96 -3.15 -23.62
CA THR A 280 46.38 -2.29 -24.71
C THR A 280 47.23 -3.10 -25.69
N THR A 281 46.65 -3.45 -26.81
CA THR A 281 47.41 -4.02 -27.95
C THR A 281 48.29 -2.92 -28.49
N SER A 282 49.58 -2.97 -28.09
CA SER A 282 50.66 -2.21 -28.70
C SER A 282 50.92 -2.80 -30.10
N MET A 283 50.48 -2.09 -31.13
CA MET A 283 51.04 -2.29 -32.46
C MET A 283 52.46 -1.71 -32.46
N LEU A 284 53.43 -2.56 -32.69
CA LEU A 284 54.72 -2.16 -33.20
C LEU A 284 54.98 -2.91 -34.52
N MET A 285 55.23 -2.11 -35.54
CA MET A 285 55.88 -2.29 -36.82
C MET A 285 56.26 -3.72 -37.27
#